data_be34d4aef6f8bf5a795209b9ad6eb273
#
_entry.id   be34d4aef6f8bf5a795209b9ad6eb273
#
_cell.length_a   1.000
_cell.length_b   1.000
_cell.length_c   1.000
_cell.angle_alpha   90.00
_cell.angle_beta   90.00
_cell.angle_gamma   90.00
#
_symmetry.space_group_name_H-M   'P 1'
#
loop_
_entity.id
_entity.type
_entity.pdbx_description
1 polymer ?
#
loop_
_entity_poly.entity_id
_entity_poly.type
_entity_poly.pdbx_seq_one_letter_code
_entity_poly.pdbx_strand_id
1 'polypeptide(L)'
;MFNNTAKILIGISIISSLSFSKGEINFQKQLINKDSKKMETVENNIAKSNKEKEEKIRYKIVEFAKTQIGKPYVYGATGNSSFDCSSFVQYVFKKTLGITIPRVSAEQSIFKPKLHNNIKKGDLLFFETLEKGRISHVGMYIRNRQFIHASSKSKRVTVSNFAGFYQDKFRWAVSVI
;
A
#
# COMPACT_ATOMS: atom_id res chain seq x y z
N MET A 1 -5.32 20.06 1.13
CA MET A 1 -5.90 19.66 -0.17
C MET A 1 -7.16 20.48 -0.41
N PHE A 2 -7.08 21.54 -1.21
CA PHE A 2 -8.25 22.37 -1.52
C PHE A 2 -9.08 21.65 -2.59
N ASN A 3 -10.35 21.46 -2.28
CA ASN A 3 -11.32 20.71 -3.07
C ASN A 3 -11.55 21.43 -4.42
N ASN A 4 -11.29 20.76 -5.53
CA ASN A 4 -11.45 21.32 -6.91
C ASN A 4 -12.87 21.80 -7.22
N THR A 5 -13.88 21.36 -6.48
CA THR A 5 -15.27 21.85 -6.58
C THR A 5 -15.43 23.34 -6.26
N ALA A 6 -14.57 23.90 -5.39
CA ALA A 6 -14.60 25.32 -5.05
C ALA A 6 -14.13 26.24 -6.21
N LYS A 7 -13.24 25.76 -7.07
CA LYS A 7 -12.73 26.56 -8.22
C LYS A 7 -13.74 26.68 -9.35
N ILE A 8 -14.61 25.68 -9.54
CA ILE A 8 -15.68 25.70 -10.55
C ILE A 8 -16.80 26.68 -10.13
N LEU A 9 -17.11 26.77 -8.83
CA LEU A 9 -18.11 27.70 -8.29
C LEU A 9 -17.68 29.17 -8.40
N ILE A 10 -16.38 29.49 -8.31
CA ILE A 10 -15.87 30.86 -8.45
C ILE A 10 -15.97 31.34 -9.90
N GLY A 11 -15.80 30.44 -10.88
CA GLY A 11 -15.97 30.78 -12.32
C GLY A 11 -17.42 31.14 -12.70
N ILE A 12 -18.42 30.58 -12.04
CA ILE A 12 -19.84 30.82 -12.28
C ILE A 12 -20.29 32.16 -11.67
N SER A 13 -19.69 32.60 -10.58
CA SER A 13 -20.06 33.82 -9.87
C SER A 13 -19.61 35.11 -10.62
N ILE A 14 -18.59 35.04 -11.45
CA ILE A 14 -18.06 36.21 -12.21
C ILE A 14 -18.91 36.52 -13.46
N ILE A 15 -19.70 35.54 -13.94
CA ILE A 15 -20.51 35.70 -15.17
C ILE A 15 -21.82 36.46 -14.89
N SER A 16 -22.19 36.69 -13.63
CA SER A 16 -23.45 37.31 -13.25
C SER A 16 -23.50 38.85 -13.40
N SER A 17 -22.42 39.52 -13.74
CA SER A 17 -22.34 40.99 -13.88
C SER A 17 -22.25 41.49 -15.31
N LEU A 18 -22.17 40.62 -16.32
CA LEU A 18 -22.18 40.97 -17.73
C LEU A 18 -23.52 40.57 -18.37
N SER A 19 -24.18 41.48 -19.06
CA SER A 19 -25.43 41.21 -19.78
C SER A 19 -25.18 40.42 -21.07
N PHE A 20 -25.03 39.11 -20.93
CA PHE A 20 -24.88 38.21 -22.07
C PHE A 20 -26.24 37.83 -22.66
N SER A 21 -26.32 37.70 -23.99
CA SER A 21 -27.49 37.14 -24.68
C SER A 21 -27.69 35.67 -24.24
N LYS A 22 -28.94 35.17 -24.28
CA LYS A 22 -29.26 33.77 -23.96
C LYS A 22 -28.43 32.78 -24.79
N GLY A 23 -28.06 33.13 -26.01
CA GLY A 23 -27.24 32.30 -26.90
C GLY A 23 -25.78 32.19 -26.43
N GLU A 24 -25.19 33.29 -25.97
CA GLU A 24 -23.82 33.30 -25.45
C GLU A 24 -23.69 32.51 -24.14
N ILE A 25 -24.68 32.62 -23.26
CA ILE A 25 -24.72 31.84 -22.01
C ILE A 25 -24.78 30.33 -22.33
N ASN A 26 -25.57 29.94 -23.33
CA ASN A 26 -25.71 28.53 -23.70
C ASN A 26 -24.42 27.98 -24.34
N PHE A 27 -23.77 28.78 -25.18
CA PHE A 27 -22.47 28.43 -25.78
C PHE A 27 -21.37 28.26 -24.70
N GLN A 28 -21.28 29.19 -23.76
CA GLN A 28 -20.33 29.09 -22.63
C GLN A 28 -20.58 27.84 -21.74
N LYS A 29 -21.84 27.52 -21.46
CA LYS A 29 -22.20 26.30 -20.75
C LYS A 29 -21.77 25.04 -21.50
N GLN A 30 -21.90 25.00 -22.82
CA GLN A 30 -21.45 23.86 -23.63
C GLN A 30 -19.92 23.70 -23.61
N LEU A 31 -19.18 24.81 -23.67
CA LEU A 31 -17.72 24.80 -23.57
C LEU A 31 -17.27 24.28 -22.17
N ILE A 32 -17.85 24.80 -21.08
CA ILE A 32 -17.55 24.38 -19.73
C ILE A 32 -17.84 22.87 -19.53
N ASN A 33 -18.97 22.40 -20.05
CA ASN A 33 -19.34 20.97 -19.96
C ASN A 33 -18.37 20.09 -20.78
N LYS A 34 -17.94 20.54 -21.94
CA LYS A 34 -16.97 19.82 -22.78
C LYS A 34 -15.60 19.70 -22.09
N ASP A 35 -15.13 20.82 -21.52
CA ASP A 35 -13.85 20.84 -20.81
C ASP A 35 -13.90 20.03 -19.51
N SER A 36 -15.01 20.11 -18.76
CA SER A 36 -15.22 19.28 -17.57
C SER A 36 -15.19 17.78 -17.89
N LYS A 37 -15.86 17.35 -18.96
CA LYS A 37 -15.86 15.94 -19.39
C LYS A 37 -14.48 15.48 -19.86
N LYS A 38 -13.73 16.37 -20.53
CA LYS A 38 -12.35 16.08 -20.93
C LYS A 38 -11.42 15.95 -19.72
N MET A 39 -11.56 16.82 -18.72
CA MET A 39 -10.78 16.75 -17.47
C MET A 39 -11.09 15.46 -16.69
N GLU A 40 -12.34 15.09 -16.54
CA GLU A 40 -12.77 13.84 -15.89
C GLU A 40 -12.16 12.62 -16.60
N THR A 41 -12.15 12.61 -17.93
CA THR A 41 -11.53 11.52 -18.70
C THR A 41 -10.02 11.43 -18.45
N VAL A 42 -9.33 12.58 -18.38
CA VAL A 42 -7.88 12.63 -18.10
C VAL A 42 -7.59 12.14 -16.67
N GLU A 43 -8.35 12.61 -15.68
CA GLU A 43 -8.20 12.17 -14.28
C GLU A 43 -8.42 10.66 -14.12
N ASN A 44 -9.44 10.11 -14.76
CA ASN A 44 -9.73 8.68 -14.76
C ASN A 44 -8.60 7.86 -15.42
N ASN A 45 -8.03 8.35 -16.52
CA ASN A 45 -6.90 7.69 -17.18
C ASN A 45 -5.62 7.73 -16.30
N ILE A 46 -5.35 8.85 -15.64
CA ILE A 46 -4.22 8.99 -14.70
C ILE A 46 -4.42 8.05 -13.50
N ALA A 47 -5.62 8.01 -12.91
CA ALA A 47 -5.93 7.13 -11.79
C ALA A 47 -5.77 5.65 -12.16
N LYS A 48 -6.23 5.25 -13.36
CA LYS A 48 -6.04 3.90 -13.89
C LYS A 48 -4.56 3.55 -14.07
N SER A 49 -3.79 4.44 -14.70
CA SER A 49 -2.36 4.25 -14.90
C SER A 49 -1.60 4.12 -13.58
N ASN A 50 -1.93 4.96 -12.58
CA ASN A 50 -1.31 4.87 -11.25
C ASN A 50 -1.64 3.56 -10.54
N LYS A 51 -2.88 3.08 -10.65
CA LYS A 51 -3.31 1.79 -10.10
C LYS A 51 -2.57 0.62 -10.74
N GLU A 52 -2.43 0.62 -12.06
CA GLU A 52 -1.68 -0.43 -12.78
C GLU A 52 -0.20 -0.45 -12.39
N LYS A 53 0.40 0.74 -12.21
CA LYS A 53 1.79 0.89 -11.76
C LYS A 53 1.96 0.36 -10.33
N GLU A 54 1.05 0.70 -9.42
CA GLU A 54 1.05 0.17 -8.04
C GLU A 54 0.96 -1.36 -8.03
N GLU A 55 0.04 -1.95 -8.79
CA GLU A 55 -0.11 -3.40 -8.88
C GLU A 55 1.15 -4.10 -9.42
N LYS A 56 1.82 -3.55 -10.43
CA LYS A 56 3.10 -4.07 -10.93
C LYS A 56 4.20 -4.05 -9.87
N ILE A 57 4.28 -2.96 -9.09
CA ILE A 57 5.24 -2.83 -7.98
C ILE A 57 4.94 -3.89 -6.91
N ARG A 58 3.68 -4.03 -6.49
CA ARG A 58 3.24 -5.02 -5.50
C ARG A 58 3.53 -6.46 -5.94
N TYR A 59 3.28 -6.75 -7.23
CA TYR A 59 3.60 -8.04 -7.82
C TYR A 59 5.11 -8.33 -7.76
N LYS A 60 5.95 -7.40 -8.20
CA LYS A 60 7.42 -7.52 -8.16
C LYS A 60 7.94 -7.84 -6.75
N ILE A 61 7.43 -7.16 -5.73
CA ILE A 61 7.83 -7.35 -4.32
C ILE A 61 7.50 -8.77 -3.88
N VAL A 62 6.28 -9.23 -4.12
CA VAL A 62 5.81 -10.55 -3.68
C VAL A 62 6.55 -11.66 -4.42
N GLU A 63 6.76 -11.53 -5.73
CA GLU A 63 7.50 -12.56 -6.48
C GLU A 63 8.96 -12.63 -6.01
N PHE A 64 9.62 -11.51 -5.75
CA PHE A 64 10.94 -11.53 -5.17
C PHE A 64 10.96 -12.15 -3.76
N ALA A 65 9.98 -11.85 -2.91
CA ALA A 65 9.86 -12.47 -1.60
C ALA A 65 9.76 -14.01 -1.69
N LYS A 66 9.00 -14.54 -2.65
CA LYS A 66 8.86 -15.99 -2.91
C LYS A 66 10.17 -16.65 -3.30
N THR A 67 11.07 -15.97 -4.00
CA THR A 67 12.40 -16.54 -4.33
C THR A 67 13.27 -16.79 -3.11
N GLN A 68 12.88 -16.28 -1.94
CA GLN A 68 13.59 -16.48 -0.67
C GLN A 68 13.06 -17.68 0.13
N ILE A 69 11.99 -18.35 -0.32
CA ILE A 69 11.40 -19.51 0.37
C ILE A 69 12.46 -20.59 0.57
N GLY A 70 12.48 -21.20 1.77
CA GLY A 70 13.43 -22.23 2.15
C GLY A 70 14.68 -21.68 2.83
N LYS A 71 15.04 -20.40 2.69
CA LYS A 71 16.20 -19.83 3.38
C LYS A 71 16.03 -19.92 4.91
N PRO A 72 17.12 -20.22 5.64
CA PRO A 72 17.07 -20.46 7.09
C PRO A 72 16.56 -19.26 7.89
N TYR A 73 15.80 -19.53 8.95
CA TYR A 73 15.54 -18.57 10.00
C TYR A 73 16.69 -18.58 11.03
N VAL A 74 17.27 -17.42 11.29
CA VAL A 74 18.24 -17.20 12.37
C VAL A 74 17.87 -15.89 13.07
N TYR A 75 17.64 -15.95 14.39
CA TYR A 75 17.33 -14.75 15.16
C TYR A 75 18.46 -13.72 15.09
N GLY A 76 18.11 -12.47 14.81
CA GLY A 76 19.07 -11.38 14.65
C GLY A 76 19.82 -11.36 13.31
N ALA A 77 19.61 -12.32 12.40
CA ALA A 77 20.24 -12.34 11.07
C ALA A 77 19.84 -11.08 10.27
N THR A 78 20.77 -10.59 9.45
CA THR A 78 20.59 -9.31 8.71
C THR A 78 20.27 -9.50 7.22
N GLY A 79 20.08 -10.73 6.75
CA GLY A 79 19.69 -11.04 5.37
C GLY A 79 20.78 -11.73 4.55
N ASN A 80 20.56 -11.86 3.25
CA ASN A 80 21.29 -12.62 2.23
C ASN A 80 21.12 -14.14 2.33
N SER A 81 21.80 -14.82 3.27
CA SER A 81 21.74 -16.28 3.41
C SER A 81 20.73 -16.77 4.43
N SER A 82 20.43 -15.96 5.46
CA SER A 82 19.48 -16.26 6.52
C SER A 82 18.74 -15.01 6.99
N PHE A 83 17.58 -15.19 7.61
CA PHE A 83 16.70 -14.11 8.03
C PHE A 83 16.09 -14.34 9.41
N ASP A 84 15.86 -13.27 10.16
CA ASP A 84 14.74 -13.20 11.09
C ASP A 84 13.51 -12.59 10.40
N CYS A 85 12.37 -12.48 11.11
CA CYS A 85 11.12 -12.01 10.52
C CYS A 85 11.21 -10.59 9.94
N SER A 86 11.83 -9.66 10.64
CA SER A 86 11.94 -8.26 10.25
C SER A 86 13.04 -8.00 9.23
N SER A 87 14.18 -8.71 9.32
CA SER A 87 15.23 -8.61 8.29
C SER A 87 14.81 -9.18 6.95
N PHE A 88 13.96 -10.19 6.94
CA PHE A 88 13.37 -10.73 5.71
C PHE A 88 12.60 -9.66 4.92
N VAL A 89 11.65 -9.00 5.56
CA VAL A 89 10.85 -7.96 4.89
C VAL A 89 11.70 -6.74 4.54
N GLN A 90 12.64 -6.34 5.41
CA GLN A 90 13.60 -5.26 5.12
C GLN A 90 14.43 -5.57 3.86
N TYR A 91 14.95 -6.79 3.76
CA TYR A 91 15.73 -7.25 2.61
C TYR A 91 14.91 -7.21 1.32
N VAL A 92 13.66 -7.69 1.36
CA VAL A 92 12.78 -7.68 0.20
C VAL A 92 12.56 -6.26 -0.31
N PHE A 93 12.19 -5.29 0.54
CA PHE A 93 11.97 -3.90 0.10
C PHE A 93 13.25 -3.23 -0.38
N LYS A 94 14.37 -3.46 0.30
CA LYS A 94 15.67 -2.93 -0.13
C LYS A 94 16.09 -3.44 -1.52
N LYS A 95 15.90 -4.74 -1.78
CA LYS A 95 16.30 -5.35 -3.07
C LYS A 95 15.35 -5.02 -4.21
N THR A 96 14.06 -4.86 -3.95
CA THR A 96 13.07 -4.63 -5.01
C THR A 96 12.85 -3.16 -5.35
N LEU A 97 12.90 -2.29 -4.34
CA LEU A 97 12.55 -0.87 -4.46
C LEU A 97 13.66 0.09 -4.01
N GLY A 98 14.76 -0.40 -3.44
CA GLY A 98 15.78 0.45 -2.81
C GLY A 98 15.33 1.08 -1.48
N ILE A 99 14.16 0.70 -0.96
CA ILE A 99 13.59 1.28 0.27
C ILE A 99 14.16 0.55 1.49
N THR A 100 14.77 1.30 2.41
CA THR A 100 15.19 0.78 3.71
C THR A 100 14.11 1.09 4.75
N ILE A 101 13.49 0.06 5.31
CA ILE A 101 12.53 0.16 6.42
C ILE A 101 13.26 -0.14 7.75
N PRO A 102 12.69 0.20 8.93
CA PRO A 102 13.32 -0.06 10.21
C PRO A 102 13.76 -1.52 10.39
N ARG A 103 14.76 -1.75 11.27
CA ARG A 103 15.34 -3.09 11.44
C ARG A 103 14.45 -4.07 12.21
N VAL A 104 13.78 -3.60 13.23
CA VAL A 104 13.00 -4.48 14.14
C VAL A 104 11.50 -4.38 13.87
N SER A 105 10.79 -5.50 14.07
CA SER A 105 9.35 -5.57 13.76
C SER A 105 8.49 -4.56 14.54
N ALA A 106 8.86 -4.22 15.77
CA ALA A 106 8.16 -3.21 16.56
C ALA A 106 8.21 -1.83 15.90
N GLU A 107 9.39 -1.38 15.46
CA GLU A 107 9.56 -0.12 14.74
C GLU A 107 8.91 -0.15 13.35
N GLN A 108 9.01 -1.28 12.63
CA GLN A 108 8.33 -1.47 11.35
C GLN A 108 6.81 -1.34 11.48
N SER A 109 6.26 -1.68 12.64
CA SER A 109 4.81 -1.67 12.86
C SER A 109 4.21 -0.27 13.01
N ILE A 110 5.04 0.75 13.24
CA ILE A 110 4.60 2.13 13.53
C ILE A 110 5.20 3.19 12.59
N PHE A 111 6.06 2.82 11.62
CA PHE A 111 6.76 3.78 10.76
C PHE A 111 5.86 4.37 9.65
N LYS A 112 4.69 3.81 9.43
CA LYS A 112 3.65 4.26 8.50
C LYS A 112 2.28 4.11 9.16
N PRO A 113 1.21 4.74 8.62
CA PRO A 113 -0.15 4.59 9.14
C PRO A 113 -0.60 3.12 9.20
N LYS A 114 -1.30 2.78 10.29
CA LYS A 114 -1.86 1.44 10.51
C LYS A 114 -3.06 1.18 9.60
N LEU A 115 -3.14 -0.02 9.04
CA LEU A 115 -4.25 -0.52 8.24
C LEU A 115 -4.94 -1.66 8.99
N HIS A 116 -6.25 -1.55 9.19
CA HIS A 116 -7.06 -2.61 9.79
C HIS A 116 -7.89 -3.38 8.76
N ASN A 117 -8.07 -2.81 7.57
CA ASN A 117 -8.80 -3.38 6.43
C ASN A 117 -8.10 -3.03 5.10
N ASN A 118 -8.67 -3.48 3.98
CA ASN A 118 -8.15 -3.22 2.62
C ASN A 118 -6.68 -3.59 2.43
N ILE A 119 -6.24 -4.67 3.09
CA ILE A 119 -4.86 -5.16 3.02
C ILE A 119 -4.58 -5.69 1.61
N LYS A 120 -3.52 -5.18 0.99
CA LYS A 120 -3.11 -5.50 -0.36
C LYS A 120 -1.83 -6.34 -0.37
N LYS A 121 -1.55 -7.01 -1.49
CA LYS A 121 -0.26 -7.72 -1.72
C LYS A 121 0.91 -6.80 -1.39
N GLY A 122 1.92 -7.34 -0.70
CA GLY A 122 3.12 -6.61 -0.30
C GLY A 122 2.96 -5.78 0.97
N ASP A 123 1.75 -5.63 1.52
CA ASP A 123 1.58 -5.00 2.83
C ASP A 123 2.16 -5.89 3.93
N LEU A 124 2.70 -5.27 4.97
CA LEU A 124 3.27 -5.95 6.12
C LEU A 124 2.19 -6.23 7.16
N LEU A 125 2.10 -7.48 7.61
CA LEU A 125 1.22 -7.92 8.68
C LEU A 125 1.99 -8.01 9.99
N PHE A 126 1.49 -7.40 11.05
CA PHE A 126 2.13 -7.37 12.36
C PHE A 126 1.36 -8.17 13.39
N PHE A 127 2.10 -9.00 14.14
CA PHE A 127 1.56 -9.97 15.09
C PHE A 127 2.22 -9.84 16.46
N GLU A 128 1.41 -10.09 17.50
CA GLU A 128 1.87 -10.24 18.86
C GLU A 128 1.93 -11.74 19.21
N THR A 129 2.99 -12.42 18.78
CA THR A 129 3.13 -13.88 18.95
C THR A 129 3.71 -14.31 20.29
N LEU A 130 4.29 -13.38 21.08
CA LEU A 130 4.96 -13.66 22.36
C LEU A 130 4.17 -13.19 23.59
N GLU A 131 2.94 -12.69 23.42
CA GLU A 131 2.05 -12.24 24.51
C GLU A 131 2.69 -11.28 25.52
N LYS A 132 3.50 -10.33 24.99
CA LYS A 132 4.24 -9.35 25.80
C LYS A 132 3.70 -7.92 25.64
N GLY A 133 2.46 -7.73 25.14
CA GLY A 133 1.86 -6.42 24.86
C GLY A 133 2.54 -5.64 23.73
N ARG A 134 3.34 -6.31 22.89
CA ARG A 134 4.10 -5.66 21.82
C ARG A 134 4.19 -6.53 20.56
N ILE A 135 4.35 -5.85 19.42
CA ILE A 135 4.64 -6.56 18.17
C ILE A 135 5.95 -7.32 18.27
N SER A 136 5.89 -8.61 17.97
CA SER A 136 7.01 -9.55 18.05
C SER A 136 7.26 -10.32 16.75
N HIS A 137 6.36 -10.18 15.76
CA HIS A 137 6.49 -10.86 14.47
C HIS A 137 5.93 -10.02 13.32
N VAL A 138 6.49 -10.22 12.12
CA VAL A 138 6.05 -9.58 10.89
C VAL A 138 6.11 -10.58 9.74
N GLY A 139 5.16 -10.44 8.81
CA GLY A 139 5.16 -11.12 7.52
C GLY A 139 4.60 -10.23 6.43
N MET A 140 4.73 -10.64 5.19
CA MET A 140 4.23 -9.91 4.01
C MET A 140 3.01 -10.62 3.44
N TYR A 141 1.89 -9.89 3.32
CA TYR A 141 0.66 -10.42 2.72
C TYR A 141 0.87 -10.73 1.24
N ILE A 142 0.42 -11.89 0.78
CA ILE A 142 0.53 -12.27 -0.64
C ILE A 142 -0.83 -12.26 -1.35
N ARG A 143 -1.77 -13.08 -0.94
CA ARG A 143 -3.16 -13.13 -1.42
C ARG A 143 -3.93 -14.24 -0.70
N ASN A 144 -5.24 -14.30 -0.86
CA ASN A 144 -6.07 -15.43 -0.43
C ASN A 144 -5.83 -15.82 1.03
N ARG A 145 -5.74 -14.83 1.92
CA ARG A 145 -5.43 -15.03 3.34
C ARG A 145 -4.11 -15.79 3.58
N GLN A 146 -3.11 -15.56 2.74
CA GLN A 146 -1.76 -16.10 2.90
C GLN A 146 -0.75 -14.98 3.03
N PHE A 147 0.32 -15.25 3.78
CA PHE A 147 1.44 -14.36 3.93
C PHE A 147 2.75 -15.14 3.94
N ILE A 148 3.83 -14.49 3.52
CA ILE A 148 5.19 -15.05 3.53
C ILE A 148 5.99 -14.40 4.65
N HIS A 149 6.76 -15.19 5.39
CA HIS A 149 7.56 -14.72 6.52
C HIS A 149 8.75 -15.64 6.80
N ALA A 150 9.77 -15.13 7.47
CA ALA A 150 10.79 -15.98 8.11
C ALA A 150 10.23 -16.49 9.44
N SER A 151 9.95 -17.79 9.50
CA SER A 151 9.28 -18.45 10.62
C SER A 151 10.27 -19.09 11.58
N SER A 152 10.28 -18.68 12.85
CA SER A 152 11.06 -19.32 13.91
C SER A 152 10.59 -20.76 14.18
N LYS A 153 9.27 -21.02 14.01
CA LYS A 153 8.69 -22.37 14.16
C LYS A 153 9.13 -23.30 13.03
N SER A 154 9.03 -22.85 11.78
CA SER A 154 9.43 -23.64 10.58
C SER A 154 10.92 -23.60 10.30
N LYS A 155 11.71 -22.78 11.04
CA LYS A 155 13.16 -22.59 10.89
C LYS A 155 13.57 -22.09 9.50
N ARG A 156 12.67 -21.48 8.75
CA ARG A 156 12.91 -21.00 7.38
C ARG A 156 11.89 -19.97 6.93
N VAL A 157 12.19 -19.32 5.82
CA VAL A 157 11.21 -18.53 5.06
C VAL A 157 10.16 -19.48 4.48
N THR A 158 8.88 -19.19 4.75
CA THR A 158 7.76 -20.05 4.36
C THR A 158 6.48 -19.23 4.14
N VAL A 159 5.49 -19.83 3.51
CA VAL A 159 4.13 -19.27 3.41
C VAL A 159 3.27 -19.90 4.52
N SER A 160 2.47 -19.08 5.16
CA SER A 160 1.49 -19.48 6.16
C SER A 160 0.12 -18.92 5.85
N ASN A 161 -0.93 -19.60 6.35
CA ASN A 161 -2.29 -19.07 6.26
C ASN A 161 -2.52 -18.01 7.33
N PHE A 162 -3.17 -16.93 6.95
CA PHE A 162 -3.69 -15.89 7.84
C PHE A 162 -5.02 -16.37 8.44
N ALA A 163 -4.93 -17.38 9.29
CA ALA A 163 -6.04 -18.06 9.98
C ALA A 163 -5.57 -18.63 11.32
N GLY A 164 -6.50 -18.98 12.21
CA GLY A 164 -6.21 -19.55 13.53
C GLY A 164 -5.21 -18.70 14.29
N PHE A 165 -4.12 -19.33 14.77
CA PHE A 165 -3.09 -18.66 15.58
C PHE A 165 -2.67 -17.29 15.03
N TYR A 166 -2.37 -17.17 13.74
CA TYR A 166 -1.95 -15.89 13.17
C TYR A 166 -3.08 -14.86 13.07
N GLN A 167 -4.32 -15.29 12.87
CA GLN A 167 -5.47 -14.40 12.89
C GLN A 167 -5.71 -13.84 14.30
N ASP A 168 -5.62 -14.67 15.33
CA ASP A 168 -5.82 -14.27 16.73
C ASP A 168 -4.71 -13.33 17.23
N LYS A 169 -3.50 -13.50 16.73
CA LYS A 169 -2.33 -12.68 17.08
C LYS A 169 -2.12 -11.46 16.21
N PHE A 170 -2.91 -11.29 15.15
CA PHE A 170 -2.84 -10.14 14.28
C PHE A 170 -3.26 -8.85 15.00
N ARG A 171 -2.56 -7.75 14.74
CA ARG A 171 -2.86 -6.44 15.31
C ARG A 171 -3.25 -5.43 14.26
N TRP A 172 -2.39 -5.21 13.27
CA TRP A 172 -2.63 -4.32 12.11
C TRP A 172 -1.66 -4.63 10.99
N ALA A 173 -1.92 -4.03 9.84
CA ALA A 173 -0.99 -4.03 8.72
C ALA A 173 -0.40 -2.63 8.49
N VAL A 174 0.65 -2.57 7.67
CA VAL A 174 1.24 -1.31 7.19
C VAL A 174 1.57 -1.45 5.71
N SER A 175 1.24 -0.45 4.90
CA SER A 175 1.72 -0.36 3.52
C SER A 175 3.02 0.44 3.44
N VAL A 176 4.02 -0.11 2.76
CA VAL A 176 5.30 0.57 2.51
C VAL A 176 5.23 1.44 1.26
N ILE A 177 4.27 1.13 0.36
CA ILE A 177 4.05 1.75 -0.97
C ILE A 177 2.67 2.35 -1.08
#